data_cfd566ec3a92bd60bc40e6d3d2a9126d
#
_entry.id   cfd566ec3a92bd60bc40e6d3d2a9126d
#
_cell.length_a   1.000
_cell.length_b   1.000
_cell.length_c   1.000
_cell.angle_alpha   90.00
_cell.angle_beta   90.00
_cell.angle_gamma   90.00
#
_symmetry.space_group_name_H-M   'P 1'
#
loop_
_entity.id
_entity.type
_entity.pdbx_description
1 polymer ?
#
loop_
_entity_poly.entity_id
_entity_poly.type
_entity_poly.pdbx_seq_one_letter_code
_entity_poly.pdbx_strand_id
1 'polypeptide(L)'
;MKNQIWILSIGMILTACTAPLQPTTTASNSPAPDSPQPTLTSLPAESPPRGAESEFSTDFSKHSVPYSEILSGGPPKDGIPSIDAPRFQSTNEADEWLDDREPVVFVQVNDEAKAYPIQILMWHEIVNDTVGGEPLLVSFCPLCNTAIAFKRTYNGQVFDFGTTGRLRYSNLIMYDRQTETWWQQATGDAIAGVHTGAQLEFYPAAMISWKDFKSQYPDGPVLSRDTGYSRNYGTNPYSGYDDISQTPFLYDGSTPNQLLPMARVLTVDLENETVAYPYDVLRKVHVINDMVSGEAVVVFWAEGTASALDTSNIPEGREVGAAVAYSRLLDDQVLDFEFKDGKIFDTQTGSEWNLFGIAIAGELSGNKLEPVVSINHFWFSWAAFKPGTRIFN
;
A
#
# COMPACT_ATOMS: atom_id res chain seq x y z
N MET A 1 6.43 20.05 75.26
CA MET A 1 5.43 20.13 76.30
C MET A 1 4.17 19.37 75.83
N LYS A 2 3.84 18.33 76.60
CA LYS A 2 2.55 17.66 76.82
C LYS A 2 1.72 17.26 75.58
N ASN A 3 1.76 15.98 75.22
CA ASN A 3 0.87 14.89 75.66
C ASN A 3 -0.61 15.21 75.62
N GLN A 4 -1.42 14.47 74.81
CA GLN A 4 -2.46 13.61 75.36
C GLN A 4 -2.99 12.60 74.33
N ILE A 5 -2.88 11.34 74.72
CA ILE A 5 -3.47 10.11 74.19
C ILE A 5 -4.93 10.06 74.66
N TRP A 6 -5.84 9.67 73.75
CA TRP A 6 -7.13 9.04 74.19
C TRP A 6 -7.39 7.78 73.35
N ILE A 7 -7.34 6.65 74.05
CA ILE A 7 -7.83 5.34 73.67
C ILE A 7 -9.30 5.27 74.13
N LEU A 8 -10.18 4.80 73.26
CA LEU A 8 -11.41 4.20 73.71
C LEU A 8 -11.87 3.05 72.81
N SER A 9 -12.26 2.03 73.54
CA SER A 9 -12.43 0.64 73.14
C SER A 9 -13.82 0.28 72.59
N ILE A 10 -13.85 -0.77 71.78
CA ILE A 10 -14.75 -1.95 71.79
C ILE A 10 -16.23 -1.73 71.48
N GLY A 11 -16.68 -2.41 70.44
CA GLY A 11 -18.08 -2.72 70.18
C GLY A 11 -18.18 -3.73 69.03
N MET A 12 -18.01 -5.03 69.39
CA MET A 12 -18.21 -6.15 68.43
C MET A 12 -19.72 -6.45 68.39
N ILE A 13 -20.35 -6.24 67.26
CA ILE A 13 -21.68 -6.76 66.92
C ILE A 13 -21.57 -7.66 65.72
N LEU A 14 -21.68 -8.96 65.93
CA LEU A 14 -21.88 -10.01 64.95
C LEU A 14 -23.33 -9.96 64.45
N THR A 15 -23.58 -9.55 63.23
CA THR A 15 -24.84 -9.80 62.53
C THR A 15 -24.55 -10.68 61.34
N ALA A 16 -24.97 -11.93 61.42
CA ALA A 16 -24.99 -12.85 60.27
C ALA A 16 -26.07 -12.39 59.27
N CYS A 17 -25.66 -11.99 58.06
CA CYS A 17 -26.56 -11.85 56.93
C CYS A 17 -26.24 -12.94 55.93
N THR A 18 -27.21 -13.80 55.71
CA THR A 18 -27.30 -14.79 54.66
C THR A 18 -27.28 -14.10 53.30
N ALA A 19 -26.27 -14.37 52.47
CA ALA A 19 -26.22 -13.95 51.09
C ALA A 19 -27.08 -14.89 50.21
N PRO A 20 -27.85 -14.36 49.24
CA PRO A 20 -28.54 -15.20 48.28
C PRO A 20 -27.54 -15.73 47.22
N LEU A 21 -27.64 -17.02 46.91
CA LEU A 21 -26.97 -17.70 45.84
C LEU A 21 -27.34 -17.04 44.50
N GLN A 22 -26.35 -16.44 43.82
CA GLN A 22 -26.47 -16.07 42.42
C GLN A 22 -26.28 -17.31 41.54
N PRO A 23 -27.06 -17.48 40.46
CA PRO A 23 -26.84 -18.55 39.51
C PRO A 23 -25.58 -18.25 38.70
N THR A 24 -24.62 -19.16 38.74
CA THR A 24 -23.47 -19.18 37.81
C THR A 24 -23.96 -19.45 36.40
N THR A 25 -24.01 -18.43 35.59
CA THR A 25 -24.11 -18.58 34.14
C THR A 25 -22.75 -19.04 33.61
N THR A 26 -22.64 -20.31 33.28
CA THR A 26 -21.57 -20.84 32.46
C THR A 26 -21.67 -20.21 31.06
N ALA A 27 -20.76 -19.28 30.76
CA ALA A 27 -20.59 -18.81 29.40
C ALA A 27 -20.12 -19.99 28.54
N SER A 28 -21.01 -20.46 27.67
CA SER A 28 -20.67 -21.39 26.61
C SER A 28 -19.79 -20.61 25.59
N ASN A 29 -18.49 -20.91 25.55
CA ASN A 29 -17.61 -20.53 24.46
C ASN A 29 -18.02 -21.37 23.24
N SER A 30 -18.97 -20.91 22.46
CA SER A 30 -19.14 -21.38 21.08
C SER A 30 -18.03 -20.73 20.25
N PRO A 31 -17.23 -21.50 19.49
CA PRO A 31 -16.32 -20.90 18.54
C PRO A 31 -17.15 -20.09 17.53
N ALA A 32 -16.62 -18.91 17.16
CA ALA A 32 -17.18 -18.10 16.09
C ALA A 32 -17.28 -18.97 14.82
N PRO A 33 -18.32 -18.79 13.97
CA PRO A 33 -18.41 -19.54 12.74
C PRO A 33 -17.19 -19.21 11.87
N ASP A 34 -16.47 -20.25 11.45
CA ASP A 34 -15.43 -20.13 10.44
C ASP A 34 -15.99 -19.36 9.26
N SER A 35 -15.32 -18.27 8.90
CA SER A 35 -15.58 -17.59 7.63
C SER A 35 -15.42 -18.61 6.51
N PRO A 36 -16.31 -18.66 5.51
CA PRO A 36 -16.20 -19.61 4.44
C PRO A 36 -14.87 -19.41 3.70
N GLN A 37 -13.94 -20.36 3.83
CA GLN A 37 -12.77 -20.41 2.96
C GLN A 37 -13.26 -20.50 1.51
N PRO A 38 -12.72 -19.68 0.60
CA PRO A 38 -13.05 -19.81 -0.81
C PRO A 38 -12.74 -21.22 -1.27
N THR A 39 -13.72 -21.87 -1.88
CA THR A 39 -13.56 -23.20 -2.46
C THR A 39 -12.62 -23.08 -3.64
N LEU A 40 -11.35 -23.42 -3.47
CA LEU A 40 -10.37 -23.47 -4.56
C LEU A 40 -10.87 -24.52 -5.57
N THR A 41 -11.31 -24.06 -6.73
CA THR A 41 -11.50 -24.94 -7.89
C THR A 41 -10.11 -25.41 -8.30
N SER A 42 -9.83 -26.71 -8.16
CA SER A 42 -8.54 -27.26 -8.57
C SER A 42 -8.34 -27.06 -10.08
N LEU A 43 -7.30 -26.31 -10.46
CA LEU A 43 -6.88 -26.21 -11.85
C LEU A 43 -6.33 -27.57 -12.33
N PRO A 44 -6.38 -27.87 -13.65
CA PRO A 44 -5.70 -29.03 -14.19
C PRO A 44 -4.23 -29.05 -13.82
N ALA A 45 -3.67 -30.24 -13.61
CA ALA A 45 -2.23 -30.37 -13.34
C ALA A 45 -1.42 -29.82 -14.52
N GLU A 46 -0.65 -28.78 -14.26
CA GLU A 46 0.27 -28.15 -15.22
C GLU A 46 1.71 -28.31 -14.75
N SER A 47 2.64 -28.30 -15.70
CA SER A 47 4.05 -28.25 -15.36
C SER A 47 4.40 -26.86 -14.81
N PRO A 48 5.17 -26.76 -13.72
CA PRO A 48 5.63 -25.50 -13.19
C PRO A 48 6.34 -24.62 -14.23
N PRO A 49 6.39 -23.30 -14.02
CA PRO A 49 7.13 -22.41 -14.92
C PRO A 49 8.58 -22.89 -15.09
N ARG A 50 9.10 -22.78 -16.30
CA ARG A 50 10.45 -23.29 -16.64
C ARG A 50 11.51 -22.79 -15.65
N GLY A 51 12.27 -23.73 -15.08
CA GLY A 51 13.34 -23.45 -14.13
C GLY A 51 12.87 -23.22 -12.69
N ALA A 52 11.56 -23.11 -12.44
CA ALA A 52 11.04 -22.82 -11.10
C ALA A 52 11.42 -23.89 -10.07
N GLU A 53 11.27 -25.18 -10.39
CA GLU A 53 11.59 -26.29 -9.49
C GLU A 53 13.08 -26.41 -9.14
N SER A 54 13.96 -25.82 -9.96
CA SER A 54 15.40 -25.78 -9.65
C SER A 54 15.80 -24.58 -8.77
N GLU A 55 14.97 -23.55 -8.72
CA GLU A 55 15.23 -22.31 -7.98
C GLU A 55 14.45 -22.25 -6.67
N PHE A 56 13.31 -22.95 -6.57
CA PHE A 56 12.37 -22.86 -5.45
C PHE A 56 11.98 -24.23 -4.92
N SER A 57 11.74 -24.31 -3.62
CA SER A 57 11.17 -25.48 -2.92
C SER A 57 9.63 -25.41 -2.87
N THR A 58 9.01 -24.52 -3.61
CA THR A 58 7.57 -24.27 -3.65
C THR A 58 6.81 -25.55 -3.99
N ASP A 59 5.71 -25.82 -3.27
CA ASP A 59 4.76 -26.91 -3.63
C ASP A 59 3.93 -26.48 -4.85
N PHE A 60 4.47 -26.67 -6.04
CA PHE A 60 3.81 -26.30 -7.29
C PHE A 60 2.60 -27.19 -7.64
N SER A 61 2.29 -28.22 -6.86
CA SER A 61 1.02 -28.95 -7.01
C SER A 61 -0.19 -28.13 -6.56
N LYS A 62 0.05 -27.03 -5.83
CA LYS A 62 -0.96 -26.08 -5.34
C LYS A 62 -0.79 -24.76 -6.07
N HIS A 63 -1.75 -24.42 -6.92
CA HIS A 63 -1.77 -23.14 -7.62
C HIS A 63 -3.21 -22.71 -7.92
N SER A 64 -3.42 -21.39 -7.99
CA SER A 64 -4.70 -20.74 -8.27
C SER A 64 -4.76 -20.05 -9.63
N VAL A 65 -3.64 -20.01 -10.35
CA VAL A 65 -3.52 -19.40 -11.68
C VAL A 65 -2.85 -20.38 -12.65
N PRO A 66 -3.16 -20.32 -13.96
CA PRO A 66 -2.44 -21.11 -14.95
C PRO A 66 -0.94 -20.73 -15.00
N TYR A 67 -0.07 -21.73 -14.99
CA TYR A 67 1.38 -21.49 -15.11
C TYR A 67 1.78 -20.95 -16.49
N SER A 68 0.96 -21.16 -17.50
CA SER A 68 1.15 -20.57 -18.83
C SER A 68 1.07 -19.05 -18.83
N GLU A 69 0.45 -18.41 -17.81
CA GLU A 69 0.39 -16.96 -17.64
C GLU A 69 1.65 -16.38 -16.97
N ILE A 70 2.56 -17.25 -16.50
CA ILE A 70 3.76 -16.85 -15.78
C ILE A 70 4.98 -16.88 -16.68
N LEU A 71 5.54 -15.70 -16.93
CA LEU A 71 6.69 -15.50 -17.80
C LEU A 71 7.96 -15.22 -16.98
N SER A 72 9.13 -15.56 -17.54
CA SER A 72 10.40 -15.13 -16.99
C SER A 72 10.64 -13.66 -17.28
N GLY A 73 10.94 -12.87 -16.26
CA GLY A 73 11.37 -11.47 -16.39
C GLY A 73 12.85 -11.33 -16.76
N GLY A 74 13.61 -12.44 -16.80
CA GLY A 74 15.04 -12.49 -17.08
C GLY A 74 15.91 -12.75 -15.86
N PRO A 75 15.83 -11.96 -14.76
CA PRO A 75 16.57 -12.24 -13.53
C PRO A 75 16.16 -13.58 -12.90
N PRO A 76 17.10 -14.32 -12.26
CA PRO A 76 16.75 -15.49 -11.45
C PRO A 76 16.11 -15.06 -10.11
N LYS A 77 15.77 -16.02 -9.26
CA LYS A 77 15.36 -15.80 -7.87
C LYS A 77 16.34 -14.85 -7.18
N ASP A 78 15.81 -13.76 -6.55
CA ASP A 78 16.57 -12.67 -5.93
C ASP A 78 17.61 -11.98 -6.84
N GLY A 79 17.51 -12.14 -8.16
CA GLY A 79 18.35 -11.42 -9.11
C GLY A 79 18.14 -9.91 -9.07
N ILE A 80 16.95 -9.47 -8.63
CA ILE A 80 16.66 -8.14 -8.12
C ILE A 80 16.57 -8.28 -6.60
N PRO A 81 17.64 -7.93 -5.85
CA PRO A 81 17.70 -8.22 -4.41
C PRO A 81 16.77 -7.31 -3.61
N SER A 82 15.89 -7.89 -2.82
CA SER A 82 15.09 -7.14 -1.83
C SER A 82 15.97 -6.53 -0.74
N ILE A 83 15.47 -5.47 -0.10
CA ILE A 83 16.11 -4.84 1.07
C ILE A 83 15.46 -5.41 2.32
N ASP A 84 16.16 -6.35 2.98
CA ASP A 84 15.66 -7.06 4.16
C ASP A 84 16.09 -6.41 5.50
N ALA A 85 17.07 -5.51 5.46
CA ALA A 85 17.55 -4.73 6.59
C ALA A 85 17.68 -3.26 6.19
N PRO A 86 16.57 -2.55 5.98
CA PRO A 86 16.57 -1.19 5.48
C PRO A 86 17.26 -0.24 6.46
N ARG A 87 18.10 0.65 5.92
CA ARG A 87 18.74 1.73 6.67
C ARG A 87 18.09 3.04 6.28
N PHE A 88 17.83 3.85 7.26
CA PHE A 88 17.19 5.15 7.09
C PHE A 88 18.14 6.28 7.45
N GLN A 89 17.87 7.43 6.89
CA GLN A 89 18.58 8.67 7.14
C GLN A 89 17.57 9.81 7.34
N SER A 90 18.06 10.96 7.79
CA SER A 90 17.24 12.17 7.95
C SER A 90 16.84 12.76 6.59
N THR A 91 15.80 13.59 6.60
CA THR A 91 15.39 14.38 5.42
C THR A 91 16.52 15.27 4.91
N ASN A 92 17.32 15.90 5.81
CA ASN A 92 18.45 16.75 5.42
C ASN A 92 19.54 15.97 4.66
N GLU A 93 19.87 14.75 5.09
CA GLU A 93 20.83 13.89 4.38
C GLU A 93 20.28 13.41 3.05
N ALA A 94 18.97 13.11 2.98
CA ALA A 94 18.32 12.71 1.73
C ALA A 94 18.26 13.85 0.72
N ASP A 95 18.06 15.08 1.15
CA ASP A 95 17.98 16.29 0.32
C ASP A 95 19.29 16.60 -0.45
N GLU A 96 20.41 16.01 0.00
CA GLU A 96 21.70 16.12 -0.73
C GLU A 96 21.70 15.37 -2.07
N TRP A 97 20.79 14.42 -2.27
CA TRP A 97 20.79 13.55 -3.45
C TRP A 97 19.40 13.24 -4.03
N LEU A 98 18.32 13.64 -3.37
CA LEU A 98 16.93 13.46 -3.79
C LEU A 98 16.36 14.82 -4.17
N ASP A 99 15.97 14.98 -5.42
CA ASP A 99 15.39 16.23 -5.94
C ASP A 99 13.94 16.38 -5.50
N ASP A 100 13.48 17.61 -5.34
CA ASP A 100 12.12 17.97 -4.91
C ASP A 100 11.01 17.23 -5.67
N ARG A 101 11.20 17.00 -6.97
CA ARG A 101 10.20 16.39 -7.84
C ARG A 101 10.28 14.86 -7.90
N GLU A 102 11.31 14.25 -7.32
CA GLU A 102 11.44 12.79 -7.37
C GLU A 102 10.33 12.11 -6.57
N PRO A 103 9.71 11.05 -7.12
CA PRO A 103 8.68 10.31 -6.41
C PRO A 103 9.26 9.44 -5.29
N VAL A 104 8.55 9.42 -4.17
CA VAL A 104 8.78 8.51 -3.05
C VAL A 104 7.49 7.77 -2.74
N VAL A 105 7.60 6.53 -2.28
CA VAL A 105 6.47 5.86 -1.62
C VAL A 105 6.41 6.34 -0.18
N PHE A 106 5.30 6.92 0.19
CA PHE A 106 4.99 7.36 1.54
C PHE A 106 4.13 6.31 2.24
N VAL A 107 4.52 5.96 3.46
CA VAL A 107 3.75 5.11 4.36
C VAL A 107 3.75 5.74 5.74
N GLN A 108 2.59 5.74 6.40
CA GLN A 108 2.47 6.18 7.79
C GLN A 108 1.74 5.13 8.61
N VAL A 109 2.34 4.73 9.73
CA VAL A 109 1.72 3.88 10.75
C VAL A 109 1.80 4.60 12.08
N ASN A 110 0.68 4.81 12.73
CA ASN A 110 0.62 5.63 13.94
C ASN A 110 1.29 7.00 13.69
N ASP A 111 2.27 7.36 14.52
CA ASP A 111 3.01 8.64 14.40
C ASP A 111 4.29 8.53 13.57
N GLU A 112 4.63 7.35 13.04
CA GLU A 112 5.82 7.15 12.22
C GLU A 112 5.49 7.22 10.72
N ALA A 113 6.02 8.23 10.03
CA ALA A 113 5.92 8.42 8.59
C ALA A 113 7.28 8.17 7.94
N LYS A 114 7.36 7.28 6.95
CA LYS A 114 8.59 6.95 6.21
C LYS A 114 8.46 7.19 4.72
N ALA A 115 9.58 7.57 4.09
CA ALA A 115 9.70 7.70 2.65
C ALA A 115 10.64 6.63 2.06
N TYR A 116 10.20 6.04 0.95
CA TYR A 116 10.97 5.06 0.19
C TYR A 116 11.16 5.59 -1.24
N PRO A 117 12.32 6.20 -1.56
CA PRO A 117 12.55 6.79 -2.88
C PRO A 117 12.44 5.77 -4.01
N ILE A 118 11.65 6.11 -5.04
CA ILE A 118 11.46 5.23 -6.21
C ILE A 118 12.79 4.95 -6.90
N GLN A 119 13.74 5.87 -6.90
CA GLN A 119 15.07 5.64 -7.46
C GLN A 119 15.84 4.47 -6.80
N ILE A 120 15.47 4.09 -5.57
CA ILE A 120 16.00 2.91 -4.86
C ILE A 120 15.13 1.69 -5.20
N LEU A 121 13.81 1.82 -5.07
CA LEU A 121 12.87 0.73 -5.33
C LEU A 121 12.93 0.22 -6.78
N MET A 122 13.34 1.04 -7.73
CA MET A 122 13.56 0.62 -9.13
C MET A 122 14.61 -0.49 -9.29
N TRP A 123 15.53 -0.60 -8.35
CA TRP A 123 16.64 -1.56 -8.35
C TRP A 123 16.45 -2.72 -7.38
N HIS A 124 15.45 -2.60 -6.49
CA HIS A 124 15.23 -3.55 -5.41
C HIS A 124 13.80 -4.11 -5.37
N GLU A 125 12.84 -3.40 -5.92
CA GLU A 125 11.41 -3.73 -6.01
C GLU A 125 10.72 -3.99 -4.67
N ILE A 126 11.42 -4.48 -3.63
CA ILE A 126 10.90 -4.91 -2.35
C ILE A 126 11.74 -4.37 -1.18
N VAL A 127 11.07 -3.83 -0.17
CA VAL A 127 11.65 -3.49 1.14
C VAL A 127 10.84 -4.19 2.22
N ASN A 128 11.48 -5.05 3.02
CA ASN A 128 10.92 -5.66 4.22
C ASN A 128 11.23 -4.75 5.42
N ASP A 129 10.25 -4.03 5.93
CA ASP A 129 10.44 -3.04 7.00
C ASP A 129 9.48 -3.25 8.17
N THR A 130 9.64 -2.43 9.21
CA THR A 130 8.69 -2.22 10.30
C THR A 130 8.48 -0.71 10.46
N VAL A 131 7.24 -0.26 10.38
CA VAL A 131 6.86 1.15 10.49
C VAL A 131 5.87 1.27 11.64
N GLY A 132 6.12 2.15 12.60
CA GLY A 132 5.26 2.35 13.75
C GLY A 132 4.93 1.08 14.53
N GLY A 133 5.84 0.08 14.49
CA GLY A 133 5.67 -1.24 15.10
C GLY A 133 4.96 -2.28 14.23
N GLU A 134 4.40 -1.91 13.06
CA GLU A 134 3.76 -2.84 12.12
C GLU A 134 4.77 -3.36 11.08
N PRO A 135 4.95 -4.68 10.94
CA PRO A 135 5.76 -5.25 9.87
C PRO A 135 5.10 -5.01 8.51
N LEU A 136 5.76 -4.27 7.63
CA LEU A 136 5.27 -3.93 6.30
C LEU A 136 6.22 -4.37 5.19
N LEU A 137 5.64 -4.84 4.10
CA LEU A 137 6.26 -4.99 2.80
C LEU A 137 5.94 -3.73 1.98
N VAL A 138 6.95 -2.97 1.57
CA VAL A 138 6.80 -1.88 0.61
C VAL A 138 7.38 -2.33 -0.72
N SER A 139 6.57 -2.32 -1.77
CA SER A 139 6.96 -2.84 -3.07
C SER A 139 6.71 -1.83 -4.19
N PHE A 140 7.52 -1.93 -5.25
CA PHE A 140 7.33 -1.18 -6.48
C PHE A 140 7.61 -2.07 -7.69
N CYS A 141 6.65 -2.18 -8.60
CA CYS A 141 6.81 -2.83 -9.90
C CYS A 141 7.03 -1.74 -10.97
N PRO A 142 8.24 -1.55 -11.49
CA PRO A 142 8.51 -0.50 -12.49
C PRO A 142 7.69 -0.67 -13.77
N LEU A 143 7.55 -1.91 -14.25
CA LEU A 143 6.80 -2.22 -15.48
C LEU A 143 5.31 -1.87 -15.37
N CYS A 144 4.77 -1.85 -14.16
CA CYS A 144 3.36 -1.55 -13.87
C CYS A 144 3.13 -0.13 -13.35
N ASN A 145 4.21 0.58 -13.01
CA ASN A 145 4.17 1.82 -12.22
C ASN A 145 3.35 1.66 -10.92
N THR A 146 3.50 0.50 -10.26
CA THR A 146 2.65 0.09 -9.15
C THR A 146 3.43 0.06 -7.85
N ALA A 147 3.11 0.97 -6.93
CA ALA A 147 3.63 1.01 -5.57
C ALA A 147 2.57 0.53 -4.60
N ILE A 148 2.87 -0.51 -3.83
CA ILE A 148 1.94 -1.12 -2.87
C ILE A 148 2.66 -1.42 -1.56
N ALA A 149 1.97 -1.18 -0.45
CA ALA A 149 2.37 -1.70 0.85
C ALA A 149 1.38 -2.79 1.32
N PHE A 150 1.93 -3.82 1.97
CA PHE A 150 1.16 -4.91 2.58
C PHE A 150 1.64 -5.13 4.02
N LYS A 151 0.74 -5.60 4.88
CA LYS A 151 1.17 -6.18 6.15
C LYS A 151 1.91 -7.50 5.88
N ARG A 152 3.08 -7.68 6.49
CA ARG A 152 3.89 -8.89 6.37
C ARG A 152 3.48 -9.99 7.35
N THR A 153 2.57 -9.71 8.26
CA THR A 153 2.06 -10.68 9.22
C THR A 153 0.90 -11.46 8.62
N TYR A 154 1.09 -12.75 8.43
CA TYR A 154 0.05 -13.67 7.98
C TYR A 154 -0.05 -14.87 8.93
N ASN A 155 -1.25 -15.20 9.42
CA ASN A 155 -1.49 -16.26 10.41
C ASN A 155 -0.57 -16.20 11.64
N GLY A 156 -0.28 -14.97 12.13
CA GLY A 156 0.57 -14.76 13.31
C GLY A 156 2.08 -14.92 13.08
N GLN A 157 2.49 -15.14 11.84
CA GLN A 157 3.90 -15.20 11.45
C GLN A 157 4.25 -13.99 10.57
N VAL A 158 5.41 -13.38 10.82
CA VAL A 158 5.97 -12.34 9.97
C VAL A 158 6.77 -12.99 8.85
N PHE A 159 6.45 -12.63 7.60
CA PHE A 159 7.16 -13.10 6.42
C PHE A 159 8.14 -12.04 5.89
N ASP A 160 9.24 -12.51 5.28
CA ASP A 160 10.14 -11.68 4.49
C ASP A 160 9.99 -12.05 3.02
N PHE A 161 9.89 -11.04 2.17
CA PHE A 161 9.61 -11.23 0.76
C PHE A 161 10.83 -10.97 -0.12
N GLY A 162 10.94 -11.76 -1.19
CA GLY A 162 11.93 -11.61 -2.24
C GLY A 162 11.30 -11.62 -3.62
N THR A 163 12.12 -11.38 -4.64
CA THR A 163 11.69 -11.39 -6.05
C THR A 163 11.86 -12.77 -6.67
N THR A 164 10.84 -13.24 -7.37
CA THR A 164 10.94 -14.54 -8.09
C THR A 164 11.69 -14.43 -9.41
N GLY A 165 11.85 -13.21 -9.97
CA GLY A 165 12.26 -13.00 -11.34
C GLY A 165 11.20 -13.43 -12.36
N ARG A 166 9.98 -13.67 -11.93
CA ARG A 166 8.82 -14.05 -12.75
C ARG A 166 7.77 -12.94 -12.71
N LEU A 167 7.01 -12.87 -13.79
CA LEU A 167 5.96 -11.89 -14.00
C LEU A 167 4.67 -12.62 -14.45
N ARG A 168 3.53 -12.10 -14.07
CA ARG A 168 2.23 -12.44 -14.62
C ARG A 168 1.56 -11.15 -15.08
N TYR A 169 1.19 -11.07 -16.34
CA TYR A 169 0.68 -9.83 -16.96
C TYR A 169 1.61 -8.63 -16.72
N SER A 170 2.92 -8.85 -16.89
CA SER A 170 3.97 -7.85 -16.63
C SER A 170 4.15 -7.43 -15.17
N ASN A 171 3.31 -7.92 -14.26
CA ASN A 171 3.37 -7.57 -12.85
C ASN A 171 4.23 -8.55 -12.04
N LEU A 172 5.00 -8.01 -11.11
CA LEU A 172 5.90 -8.73 -10.21
C LEU A 172 5.20 -9.88 -9.46
N ILE A 173 5.82 -11.06 -9.51
CA ILE A 173 5.51 -12.15 -8.60
C ILE A 173 6.59 -12.17 -7.51
N MET A 174 6.17 -11.93 -6.28
CA MET A 174 7.00 -12.03 -5.07
C MET A 174 6.97 -13.46 -4.52
N TYR A 175 7.89 -13.80 -3.63
CA TYR A 175 7.78 -15.01 -2.83
C TYR A 175 8.12 -14.71 -1.37
N ASP A 176 7.51 -15.41 -0.42
CA ASP A 176 7.95 -15.36 0.97
C ASP A 176 9.13 -16.32 1.21
N ARG A 177 10.13 -15.89 2.01
CA ARG A 177 11.34 -16.67 2.27
C ARG A 177 11.11 -17.86 3.18
N GLN A 178 10.03 -17.88 3.95
CA GLN A 178 9.73 -18.89 4.96
C GLN A 178 9.12 -20.15 4.34
N THR A 179 8.26 -20.00 3.35
CA THR A 179 7.54 -21.12 2.71
C THR A 179 7.79 -21.23 1.22
N GLU A 180 8.39 -20.19 0.63
CA GLU A 180 8.56 -20.00 -0.81
C GLU A 180 7.23 -20.02 -1.59
N THR A 181 6.12 -19.67 -0.91
CA THR A 181 4.86 -19.41 -1.61
C THR A 181 5.01 -18.19 -2.51
N TRP A 182 4.43 -18.25 -3.70
CA TRP A 182 4.46 -17.17 -4.68
C TRP A 182 3.22 -16.28 -4.53
N TRP A 183 3.45 -14.96 -4.53
CA TRP A 183 2.43 -13.94 -4.28
C TRP A 183 2.39 -12.93 -5.42
N GLN A 184 1.17 -12.64 -5.94
CA GLN A 184 0.98 -11.63 -6.97
C GLN A 184 1.03 -10.24 -6.34
N GLN A 185 1.96 -9.37 -6.76
CA GLN A 185 2.11 -8.03 -6.18
C GLN A 185 0.86 -7.15 -6.39
N ALA A 186 0.21 -7.20 -7.56
CA ALA A 186 -0.94 -6.35 -7.84
C ALA A 186 -2.17 -6.64 -6.96
N THR A 187 -2.35 -7.89 -6.51
CA THR A 187 -3.57 -8.33 -5.80
C THR A 187 -3.31 -8.84 -4.39
N GLY A 188 -2.04 -9.06 -4.02
CA GLY A 188 -1.68 -9.68 -2.74
C GLY A 188 -2.00 -11.17 -2.66
N ASP A 189 -2.50 -11.80 -3.73
CA ASP A 189 -2.91 -13.20 -3.72
C ASP A 189 -1.71 -14.16 -3.69
N ALA A 190 -1.78 -15.19 -2.86
CA ALA A 190 -0.91 -16.35 -2.93
C ALA A 190 -1.35 -17.23 -4.12
N ILE A 191 -0.50 -17.28 -5.15
CA ILE A 191 -0.85 -17.91 -6.43
C ILE A 191 -0.26 -19.31 -6.62
N ALA A 192 0.83 -19.65 -5.92
CA ALA A 192 1.42 -20.99 -5.94
C ALA A 192 2.13 -21.28 -4.63
N GLY A 193 2.01 -22.51 -4.10
CA GLY A 193 2.66 -22.94 -2.86
C GLY A 193 1.68 -23.27 -1.74
N VAL A 194 2.19 -23.43 -0.53
CA VAL A 194 1.40 -23.92 0.62
C VAL A 194 0.30 -22.96 1.07
N HIS A 195 0.43 -21.66 0.77
CA HIS A 195 -0.56 -20.64 1.11
C HIS A 195 -1.48 -20.27 -0.05
N THR A 196 -1.47 -21.02 -1.15
CA THR A 196 -2.34 -20.76 -2.31
C THR A 196 -3.79 -20.49 -1.90
N GLY A 197 -4.34 -19.37 -2.37
CA GLY A 197 -5.68 -18.87 -2.04
C GLY A 197 -5.73 -17.92 -0.84
N ALA A 198 -4.62 -17.70 -0.14
CA ALA A 198 -4.49 -16.62 0.84
C ALA A 198 -4.32 -15.27 0.14
N GLN A 199 -4.55 -14.18 0.88
CA GLN A 199 -4.32 -12.81 0.42
C GLN A 199 -3.61 -12.01 1.51
N LEU A 200 -2.60 -11.23 1.14
CA LEU A 200 -1.97 -10.25 2.01
C LEU A 200 -2.92 -9.07 2.24
N GLU A 201 -2.92 -8.54 3.44
CA GLU A 201 -3.66 -7.34 3.78
C GLU A 201 -2.94 -6.11 3.22
N PHE A 202 -3.64 -5.34 2.39
CA PHE A 202 -3.13 -4.08 1.88
C PHE A 202 -2.99 -3.06 3.00
N TYR A 203 -1.98 -2.21 2.90
CA TYR A 203 -1.79 -1.07 3.77
C TYR A 203 -1.78 0.23 2.96
N PRO A 204 -2.41 1.32 3.44
CA PRO A 204 -2.39 2.59 2.74
C PRO A 204 -0.98 3.10 2.47
N ALA A 205 -0.68 3.36 1.21
CA ALA A 205 0.58 3.92 0.74
C ALA A 205 0.29 4.89 -0.41
N ALA A 206 1.13 5.92 -0.57
CA ALA A 206 0.97 6.88 -1.65
C ALA A 206 2.29 7.16 -2.34
N MET A 207 2.27 7.33 -3.65
CA MET A 207 3.42 7.82 -4.42
C MET A 207 3.29 9.34 -4.56
N ILE A 208 4.16 10.07 -3.89
CA ILE A 208 4.15 11.55 -3.79
C ILE A 208 5.52 12.12 -4.12
N SER A 209 5.63 13.44 -4.27
CA SER A 209 6.92 14.09 -4.45
C SER A 209 7.75 14.09 -3.16
N TRP A 210 9.07 14.08 -3.29
CA TRP A 210 9.98 14.29 -2.17
C TRP A 210 9.71 15.61 -1.45
N LYS A 211 9.42 16.68 -2.22
CA LYS A 211 9.04 17.98 -1.67
C LYS A 211 7.84 17.92 -0.74
N ASP A 212 6.78 17.22 -1.15
CA ASP A 212 5.58 17.09 -0.32
C ASP A 212 5.89 16.34 0.97
N PHE A 213 6.62 15.20 0.85
CA PHE A 213 6.99 14.43 2.04
C PHE A 213 7.80 15.25 3.04
N LYS A 214 8.92 15.85 2.63
CA LYS A 214 9.78 16.60 3.55
C LYS A 214 9.13 17.85 4.15
N SER A 215 8.17 18.44 3.42
CA SER A 215 7.41 19.58 3.91
C SER A 215 6.44 19.20 5.01
N GLN A 216 5.79 18.02 4.90
CA GLN A 216 4.83 17.54 5.88
C GLN A 216 5.50 16.82 7.05
N TYR A 217 6.56 16.08 6.78
CA TYR A 217 7.28 15.23 7.73
C TYR A 217 8.78 15.55 7.74
N PRO A 218 9.18 16.74 8.23
CA PRO A 218 10.60 17.20 8.17
C PRO A 218 11.55 16.30 8.95
N ASP A 219 11.06 15.56 9.94
CA ASP A 219 11.84 14.60 10.74
C ASP A 219 11.57 13.13 10.31
N GLY A 220 10.82 12.93 9.22
CA GLY A 220 10.44 11.59 8.73
C GLY A 220 11.66 10.83 8.19
N PRO A 221 11.90 9.57 8.63
CA PRO A 221 12.98 8.75 8.10
C PRO A 221 12.82 8.46 6.60
N VAL A 222 13.94 8.51 5.88
CA VAL A 222 14.04 8.26 4.45
C VAL A 222 14.93 7.06 4.18
N LEU A 223 14.48 6.11 3.37
CA LEU A 223 15.30 4.95 2.98
C LEU A 223 16.60 5.42 2.33
N SER A 224 17.73 4.98 2.88
CA SER A 224 19.05 5.36 2.43
C SER A 224 19.51 4.59 1.20
N ARG A 225 20.37 5.21 0.39
CA ARG A 225 21.12 4.51 -0.68
C ARG A 225 22.14 3.47 -0.15
N ASP A 226 22.41 3.46 1.17
CA ASP A 226 23.24 2.43 1.82
C ASP A 226 22.43 1.14 2.03
N THR A 227 22.13 0.47 0.91
CA THR A 227 21.33 -0.76 0.89
C THR A 227 22.16 -2.04 1.03
N GLY A 228 23.49 -1.93 1.08
CA GLY A 228 24.43 -3.06 1.00
C GLY A 228 24.73 -3.51 -0.43
N TYR A 229 24.11 -2.89 -1.44
CA TYR A 229 24.31 -3.20 -2.85
C TYR A 229 24.86 -1.98 -3.62
N SER A 230 25.67 -2.25 -4.64
CA SER A 230 26.12 -1.20 -5.57
C SER A 230 25.15 -1.13 -6.75
N ARG A 231 24.41 -0.03 -6.84
CA ARG A 231 23.46 0.27 -7.93
C ARG A 231 23.63 1.72 -8.37
N ASN A 232 23.20 2.01 -9.59
CA ASN A 232 23.25 3.39 -10.11
C ASN A 232 21.98 4.16 -9.71
N TYR A 233 21.81 4.38 -8.41
CA TYR A 233 20.64 5.12 -7.88
C TYR A 233 20.56 6.53 -8.47
N GLY A 234 19.34 6.98 -8.76
CA GLY A 234 19.05 8.25 -9.44
C GLY A 234 18.97 8.12 -10.96
N THR A 235 19.48 7.00 -11.53
CA THR A 235 19.32 6.72 -12.95
C THR A 235 18.18 5.74 -13.18
N ASN A 236 17.26 6.11 -14.06
CA ASN A 236 16.14 5.27 -14.47
C ASN A 236 16.60 4.25 -15.53
N PRO A 237 16.60 2.93 -15.24
CA PRO A 237 16.92 1.90 -16.23
C PRO A 237 15.79 1.64 -17.25
N TYR A 238 14.60 2.21 -17.03
CA TYR A 238 13.40 2.06 -17.87
C TYR A 238 13.06 3.34 -18.64
N SER A 239 14.07 4.14 -19.01
CA SER A 239 13.87 5.45 -19.65
C SER A 239 12.97 5.37 -20.90
N GLY A 240 11.93 6.21 -20.94
CA GLY A 240 10.93 6.26 -22.01
C GLY A 240 9.88 5.15 -21.95
N TYR A 241 9.88 4.30 -20.92
CA TYR A 241 8.94 3.19 -20.82
C TYR A 241 7.49 3.64 -20.62
N ASP A 242 7.26 4.77 -19.96
CA ASP A 242 5.93 5.28 -19.66
C ASP A 242 5.35 6.21 -20.74
N ASP A 243 5.92 6.19 -21.96
CA ASP A 243 5.27 6.85 -23.09
C ASP A 243 3.90 6.22 -23.33
N ILE A 244 2.87 7.07 -23.46
CA ILE A 244 1.47 6.64 -23.56
C ILE A 244 1.20 5.74 -24.79
N SER A 245 2.04 5.80 -25.80
CA SER A 245 1.96 4.99 -27.03
C SER A 245 2.71 3.66 -26.95
N GLN A 246 3.47 3.43 -25.87
CA GLN A 246 4.22 2.19 -25.68
C GLN A 246 3.32 0.98 -25.50
N THR A 247 3.82 -0.17 -25.92
CA THR A 247 3.21 -1.47 -25.63
C THR A 247 3.81 -1.99 -24.32
N PRO A 248 2.99 -2.46 -23.39
CA PRO A 248 3.48 -3.05 -22.14
C PRO A 248 4.45 -4.19 -22.38
N PHE A 249 5.57 -4.19 -21.65
CA PHE A 249 6.61 -5.21 -21.76
C PHE A 249 6.16 -6.54 -21.12
N LEU A 250 6.40 -7.69 -21.77
CA LEU A 250 6.01 -9.02 -21.28
C LEU A 250 4.54 -9.10 -20.84
N TYR A 251 3.67 -8.49 -21.63
CA TYR A 251 2.24 -8.48 -21.43
C TYR A 251 1.53 -9.20 -22.58
N ASP A 252 0.90 -10.31 -22.28
CA ASP A 252 0.11 -11.13 -23.21
C ASP A 252 -1.40 -11.11 -22.89
N GLY A 253 -1.79 -10.28 -21.91
CA GLY A 253 -3.17 -10.08 -21.49
C GLY A 253 -3.99 -9.23 -22.47
N SER A 254 -5.28 -9.16 -22.21
CA SER A 254 -6.21 -8.27 -22.92
C SER A 254 -6.46 -7.03 -22.09
N THR A 255 -6.16 -5.85 -22.63
CA THR A 255 -6.48 -4.57 -22.00
C THR A 255 -7.82 -4.06 -22.53
N PRO A 256 -8.82 -3.78 -21.65
CA PRO A 256 -10.04 -3.12 -22.06
C PRO A 256 -9.73 -1.76 -22.71
N ASN A 257 -10.45 -1.44 -23.80
CA ASN A 257 -10.16 -0.29 -24.67
C ASN A 257 -10.71 1.06 -24.15
N GLN A 258 -11.17 1.11 -22.89
CA GLN A 258 -11.67 2.35 -22.28
C GLN A 258 -10.56 3.39 -22.08
N LEU A 259 -9.31 2.93 -21.82
CA LEU A 259 -8.12 3.76 -21.71
C LEU A 259 -6.98 3.14 -22.51
N LEU A 260 -5.98 3.94 -22.86
CA LEU A 260 -4.74 3.42 -23.43
C LEU A 260 -3.99 2.57 -22.39
N PRO A 261 -3.30 1.50 -22.78
CA PRO A 261 -2.63 0.59 -21.85
C PRO A 261 -1.72 1.30 -20.83
N MET A 262 -0.95 2.28 -21.28
CA MET A 262 0.01 3.02 -20.44
C MET A 262 -0.60 4.25 -19.76
N ALA A 263 -1.94 4.44 -19.81
CA ALA A 263 -2.60 5.50 -19.06
C ALA A 263 -2.39 5.30 -17.55
N ARG A 264 -2.00 6.37 -16.84
CA ARG A 264 -1.87 6.34 -15.38
C ARG A 264 -3.24 6.45 -14.73
N VAL A 265 -3.50 5.62 -13.76
CA VAL A 265 -4.72 5.63 -12.97
C VAL A 265 -4.38 5.51 -11.48
N LEU A 266 -5.15 6.17 -10.63
CA LEU A 266 -5.28 5.80 -9.23
C LEU A 266 -6.47 4.84 -9.13
N THR A 267 -6.32 3.74 -8.41
CA THR A 267 -7.41 2.78 -8.23
C THR A 267 -7.81 2.69 -6.76
N VAL A 268 -9.10 2.52 -6.53
CA VAL A 268 -9.71 2.19 -5.24
C VAL A 268 -10.49 0.91 -5.43
N ASP A 269 -10.26 -0.07 -4.55
CA ASP A 269 -10.92 -1.38 -4.56
C ASP A 269 -11.57 -1.60 -3.21
N LEU A 270 -12.89 -1.47 -3.15
CA LEU A 270 -13.69 -1.63 -1.93
C LEU A 270 -14.76 -2.70 -2.15
N GLU A 271 -14.75 -3.74 -1.33
CA GLU A 271 -15.72 -4.85 -1.33
C GLU A 271 -16.14 -5.33 -2.73
N ASN A 272 -17.21 -4.75 -3.29
CA ASN A 272 -17.85 -5.20 -4.54
C ASN A 272 -17.65 -4.22 -5.70
N GLU A 273 -16.91 -3.12 -5.52
CA GLU A 273 -16.71 -2.11 -6.54
C GLU A 273 -15.25 -1.68 -6.63
N THR A 274 -14.73 -1.71 -7.84
CA THR A 274 -13.41 -1.18 -8.16
C THR A 274 -13.55 0.04 -9.06
N VAL A 275 -12.81 1.10 -8.75
CA VAL A 275 -12.83 2.37 -9.51
C VAL A 275 -11.42 2.76 -9.90
N ALA A 276 -11.27 3.20 -11.14
CA ALA A 276 -10.04 3.82 -11.63
C ALA A 276 -10.29 5.31 -11.91
N TYR A 277 -9.43 6.16 -11.37
CA TYR A 277 -9.42 7.61 -11.57
C TYR A 277 -8.25 7.96 -12.49
N PRO A 278 -8.49 8.26 -13.79
CA PRO A 278 -7.42 8.59 -14.70
C PRO A 278 -6.70 9.88 -14.30
N TYR A 279 -5.38 9.88 -14.33
CA TYR A 279 -4.57 11.06 -14.00
C TYR A 279 -4.86 12.26 -14.93
N ASP A 280 -5.24 11.99 -16.18
CA ASP A 280 -5.66 13.05 -17.11
C ASP A 280 -6.95 13.76 -16.71
N VAL A 281 -7.84 13.08 -15.97
CA VAL A 281 -9.04 13.68 -15.36
C VAL A 281 -8.62 14.40 -14.09
N LEU A 282 -7.90 13.71 -13.18
CA LEU A 282 -7.45 14.26 -11.90
C LEU A 282 -6.69 15.58 -12.06
N ARG A 283 -5.76 15.66 -13.01
CA ARG A 283 -4.99 16.88 -13.31
C ARG A 283 -5.85 18.08 -13.70
N LYS A 284 -7.06 17.86 -14.20
CA LYS A 284 -7.97 18.94 -14.60
C LYS A 284 -8.86 19.42 -13.45
N VAL A 285 -9.26 18.49 -12.58
CA VAL A 285 -10.26 18.78 -11.54
C VAL A 285 -9.65 18.86 -10.13
N HIS A 286 -8.48 18.27 -9.91
CA HIS A 286 -7.71 18.19 -8.66
C HIS A 286 -8.42 17.49 -7.48
N VAL A 287 -9.76 17.52 -7.44
CA VAL A 287 -10.59 16.91 -6.39
C VAL A 287 -11.73 16.15 -7.03
N ILE A 288 -11.93 14.92 -6.61
CA ILE A 288 -13.08 14.11 -7.00
C ILE A 288 -13.77 13.61 -5.75
N ASN A 289 -15.04 13.97 -5.54
CA ASN A 289 -15.90 13.34 -4.56
C ASN A 289 -16.66 12.20 -5.26
N ASP A 290 -16.59 11.00 -4.69
CA ASP A 290 -17.22 9.81 -5.26
C ASP A 290 -17.90 8.96 -4.18
N MET A 291 -18.66 7.97 -4.62
CA MET A 291 -19.20 6.89 -3.79
C MET A 291 -18.70 5.58 -4.36
N VAL A 292 -18.00 4.79 -3.58
CA VAL A 292 -17.45 3.49 -3.97
C VAL A 292 -17.98 2.43 -3.01
N SER A 293 -18.70 1.44 -3.51
CA SER A 293 -19.34 0.40 -2.69
C SER A 293 -20.22 0.95 -1.53
N GLY A 294 -20.80 2.14 -1.70
CA GLY A 294 -21.58 2.81 -0.66
C GLY A 294 -20.76 3.66 0.33
N GLU A 295 -19.45 3.67 0.22
CA GLU A 295 -18.57 4.52 1.03
C GLU A 295 -18.26 5.85 0.32
N ALA A 296 -18.28 6.92 1.08
CA ALA A 296 -17.97 8.26 0.60
C ALA A 296 -16.45 8.44 0.51
N VAL A 297 -15.90 8.59 -0.69
CA VAL A 297 -14.47 8.70 -0.97
C VAL A 297 -14.16 10.05 -1.62
N VAL A 298 -13.02 10.63 -1.29
CA VAL A 298 -12.44 11.75 -2.03
C VAL A 298 -11.07 11.35 -2.58
N VAL A 299 -10.78 11.78 -3.79
CA VAL A 299 -9.45 11.70 -4.39
C VAL A 299 -8.89 13.11 -4.52
N PHE A 300 -7.74 13.34 -3.91
CA PHE A 300 -6.95 14.56 -4.06
C PHE A 300 -5.83 14.34 -5.07
N TRP A 301 -5.56 15.34 -5.90
CA TRP A 301 -4.42 15.35 -6.81
C TRP A 301 -3.66 16.68 -6.67
N ALA A 302 -2.33 16.57 -6.66
CA ALA A 302 -1.43 17.71 -6.63
C ALA A 302 -0.34 17.56 -7.70
N GLU A 303 0.08 18.69 -8.26
CA GLU A 303 1.25 18.76 -9.13
C GLU A 303 2.56 18.74 -8.33
N GLY A 304 3.69 18.50 -8.99
CA GLY A 304 5.02 18.56 -8.40
C GLY A 304 5.78 17.25 -8.43
N THR A 305 5.19 16.17 -8.95
CA THR A 305 5.82 14.83 -9.02
C THR A 305 6.25 14.49 -10.45
N ALA A 306 7.55 14.24 -10.65
CA ALA A 306 8.07 13.77 -11.91
C ALA A 306 7.77 12.29 -12.14
N SER A 307 7.62 11.89 -13.40
CA SER A 307 7.60 10.47 -13.74
C SER A 307 8.96 9.83 -13.52
N ALA A 308 9.00 8.77 -12.74
CA ALA A 308 10.23 7.98 -12.55
C ALA A 308 10.65 7.15 -13.78
N LEU A 309 9.77 7.02 -14.79
CA LEU A 309 9.95 6.11 -15.93
C LEU A 309 10.11 6.84 -17.27
N ASP A 310 10.12 8.19 -17.27
CA ASP A 310 10.20 9.02 -18.47
C ASP A 310 11.63 9.14 -18.98
N THR A 311 12.43 9.95 -18.32
CA THR A 311 13.82 10.21 -18.71
C THR A 311 14.81 9.37 -17.90
N SER A 312 16.06 9.33 -18.34
CA SER A 312 17.14 8.64 -17.63
C SER A 312 17.46 9.33 -16.28
N ASN A 313 17.34 10.67 -16.20
CA ASN A 313 17.47 11.44 -14.98
C ASN A 313 16.08 11.71 -14.42
N ILE A 314 15.71 11.05 -13.31
CA ILE A 314 14.34 11.01 -12.79
C ILE A 314 13.73 12.40 -12.56
N PRO A 315 14.40 13.38 -11.90
CA PRO A 315 13.81 14.69 -11.66
C PRO A 315 13.51 15.50 -12.94
N GLU A 316 14.13 15.16 -14.07
CA GLU A 316 13.86 15.77 -15.37
C GLU A 316 12.64 15.16 -16.09
N GLY A 317 12.05 14.09 -15.53
CA GLY A 317 10.87 13.44 -16.05
C GLY A 317 9.69 14.41 -16.14
N ARG A 318 8.75 14.12 -17.07
CA ARG A 318 7.54 14.93 -17.22
C ARG A 318 6.73 14.94 -15.93
N GLU A 319 5.99 16.04 -15.74
CA GLU A 319 5.04 16.20 -14.64
C GLU A 319 3.89 15.19 -14.76
N VAL A 320 3.68 14.42 -13.70
CA VAL A 320 2.55 13.47 -13.62
C VAL A 320 1.65 13.73 -12.42
N GLY A 321 2.15 14.39 -11.39
CA GLY A 321 1.45 14.65 -10.14
C GLY A 321 1.39 13.45 -9.21
N ALA A 322 0.76 13.68 -8.08
CA ALA A 322 0.46 12.69 -7.05
C ALA A 322 -1.03 12.63 -6.77
N ALA A 323 -1.57 11.44 -6.55
CA ALA A 323 -2.97 11.25 -6.19
C ALA A 323 -3.10 10.34 -4.97
N VAL A 324 -4.03 10.69 -4.06
CA VAL A 324 -4.31 9.93 -2.83
C VAL A 324 -5.80 9.93 -2.56
N ALA A 325 -6.34 8.82 -2.06
CA ALA A 325 -7.75 8.71 -1.70
C ALA A 325 -7.97 8.66 -0.19
N TYR A 326 -9.06 9.26 0.26
CA TYR A 326 -9.47 9.32 1.66
C TYR A 326 -10.96 9.06 1.82
N SER A 327 -11.36 8.58 3.00
CA SER A 327 -12.76 8.63 3.41
C SER A 327 -13.19 10.08 3.60
N ARG A 328 -14.38 10.43 3.09
CA ARG A 328 -14.99 11.74 3.34
C ARG A 328 -15.71 11.83 4.70
N LEU A 329 -15.81 10.71 5.40
CA LEU A 329 -16.41 10.67 6.72
C LEU A 329 -15.41 11.19 7.76
N LEU A 330 -15.73 12.33 8.36
CA LEU A 330 -15.00 12.89 9.50
C LEU A 330 -15.97 12.99 10.68
N ASP A 331 -15.66 12.30 11.77
CA ASP A 331 -16.61 12.05 12.87
C ASP A 331 -17.91 11.45 12.30
N ASP A 332 -19.05 12.08 12.48
CA ASP A 332 -20.34 11.62 11.95
C ASP A 332 -20.80 12.41 10.70
N GLN A 333 -19.91 13.21 10.09
CA GLN A 333 -20.23 14.07 8.96
C GLN A 333 -19.48 13.65 7.68
N VAL A 334 -20.21 13.54 6.58
CA VAL A 334 -19.63 13.38 5.25
C VAL A 334 -19.29 14.76 4.70
N LEU A 335 -18.02 15.01 4.40
CA LEU A 335 -17.54 16.25 3.83
C LEU A 335 -17.56 16.16 2.30
N ASP A 336 -17.85 17.28 1.64
CA ASP A 336 -17.64 17.49 0.21
C ASP A 336 -16.49 18.46 0.01
N PHE A 337 -15.66 18.19 -0.99
CA PHE A 337 -14.45 18.95 -1.23
C PHE A 337 -14.50 19.65 -2.59
N GLU A 338 -13.87 20.81 -2.66
CA GLU A 338 -13.67 21.55 -3.90
C GLU A 338 -12.22 22.03 -4.04
N PHE A 339 -11.78 22.20 -5.30
CA PHE A 339 -10.50 22.83 -5.61
C PHE A 339 -10.74 24.24 -6.12
N LYS A 340 -10.17 25.23 -5.42
CA LYS A 340 -10.36 26.63 -5.73
C LYS A 340 -9.08 27.42 -5.43
N ASP A 341 -8.70 28.33 -6.31
CA ASP A 341 -7.54 29.21 -6.16
C ASP A 341 -6.23 28.44 -5.82
N GLY A 342 -6.06 27.22 -6.39
CA GLY A 342 -4.88 26.39 -6.18
C GLY A 342 -4.88 25.60 -4.88
N LYS A 343 -6.01 25.51 -4.16
CA LYS A 343 -6.13 24.90 -2.83
C LYS A 343 -7.37 24.00 -2.75
N ILE A 344 -7.33 23.06 -1.83
CA ILE A 344 -8.44 22.14 -1.52
C ILE A 344 -9.19 22.68 -0.31
N PHE A 345 -10.51 22.75 -0.39
CA PHE A 345 -11.39 23.16 0.70
C PHE A 345 -12.52 22.15 0.89
N ASP A 346 -12.97 21.93 2.14
CA ASP A 346 -14.29 21.34 2.35
C ASP A 346 -15.37 22.42 2.18
N THR A 347 -16.54 22.02 1.67
CA THR A 347 -17.64 22.97 1.39
C THR A 347 -18.49 23.28 2.63
N GLN A 348 -18.39 22.49 3.70
CA GLN A 348 -19.19 22.62 4.91
C GLN A 348 -18.64 23.72 5.83
N THR A 349 -17.33 23.76 6.01
CA THR A 349 -16.68 24.72 6.92
C THR A 349 -15.76 25.70 6.20
N GLY A 350 -15.38 25.39 4.95
CA GLY A 350 -14.39 26.17 4.20
C GLY A 350 -12.97 26.01 4.74
N SER A 351 -12.69 24.94 5.46
CA SER A 351 -11.33 24.64 5.93
C SER A 351 -10.44 24.22 4.77
N GLU A 352 -9.17 24.64 4.80
CA GLU A 352 -8.17 24.30 3.79
C GLU A 352 -7.49 22.96 4.13
N TRP A 353 -7.34 22.10 3.11
CA TRP A 353 -6.77 20.76 3.25
C TRP A 353 -5.55 20.59 2.35
N ASN A 354 -4.62 19.73 2.77
CA ASN A 354 -3.45 19.37 1.97
C ASN A 354 -3.59 17.98 1.33
N LEU A 355 -2.61 17.59 0.51
CA LEU A 355 -2.57 16.29 -0.18
C LEU A 355 -2.59 15.08 0.80
N PHE A 356 -2.16 15.27 2.05
CA PHE A 356 -2.14 14.21 3.08
C PHE A 356 -3.48 14.04 3.83
N GLY A 357 -4.55 14.68 3.35
CA GLY A 357 -5.84 14.63 4.01
C GLY A 357 -5.86 15.34 5.36
N ILE A 358 -4.98 16.32 5.57
CA ILE A 358 -4.88 17.10 6.81
C ILE A 358 -5.46 18.48 6.58
N ALA A 359 -6.38 18.91 7.45
CA ALA A 359 -6.88 20.29 7.48
C ALA A 359 -5.79 21.20 8.05
N ILE A 360 -5.28 22.12 7.21
CA ILE A 360 -4.15 23.00 7.56
C ILE A 360 -4.58 24.40 8.01
N ALA A 361 -5.85 24.78 7.74
CA ALA A 361 -6.43 26.05 8.19
C ALA A 361 -7.95 25.94 8.27
N GLY A 362 -8.60 26.85 9.00
CA GLY A 362 -10.06 26.91 9.16
C GLY A 362 -10.55 26.21 10.44
N GLU A 363 -11.86 25.99 10.49
CA GLU A 363 -12.53 25.40 11.67
C GLU A 363 -12.04 23.99 11.98
N LEU A 364 -11.77 23.17 10.94
CA LEU A 364 -11.32 21.80 11.07
C LEU A 364 -9.79 21.66 11.18
N SER A 365 -9.05 22.77 11.34
CA SER A 365 -7.58 22.74 11.39
C SER A 365 -7.05 21.71 12.40
N GLY A 366 -6.15 20.82 11.94
CA GLY A 366 -5.56 19.74 12.71
C GLY A 366 -6.30 18.39 12.57
N ASN A 367 -7.51 18.36 12.01
CA ASN A 367 -8.20 17.10 11.70
C ASN A 367 -7.55 16.41 10.52
N LYS A 368 -7.67 15.08 10.47
CA LYS A 368 -7.14 14.22 9.42
C LYS A 368 -8.21 13.25 8.93
N LEU A 369 -8.31 13.13 7.63
CA LEU A 369 -9.15 12.10 7.00
C LEU A 369 -8.48 10.73 7.09
N GLU A 370 -9.28 9.68 7.20
CA GLU A 370 -8.80 8.31 7.15
C GLU A 370 -8.37 7.94 5.70
N PRO A 371 -7.15 7.43 5.50
CA PRO A 371 -6.70 7.03 4.18
C PRO A 371 -7.46 5.79 3.70
N VAL A 372 -7.87 5.82 2.44
CA VAL A 372 -8.40 4.65 1.73
C VAL A 372 -7.25 4.02 0.95
N VAL A 373 -7.15 2.68 0.99
CA VAL A 373 -6.19 1.96 0.16
C VAL A 373 -6.42 2.34 -1.30
N SER A 374 -5.45 3.03 -1.86
CA SER A 374 -5.47 3.48 -3.24
C SER A 374 -4.11 3.25 -3.88
N ILE A 375 -4.08 2.82 -5.13
CA ILE A 375 -2.87 2.30 -5.75
C ILE A 375 -2.68 2.93 -7.13
N ASN A 376 -1.45 3.40 -7.40
CA ASN A 376 -1.07 3.88 -8.72
C ASN A 376 -0.77 2.71 -9.65
N HIS A 377 -1.28 2.77 -10.87
CA HIS A 377 -1.03 1.77 -11.91
C HIS A 377 -0.90 2.41 -13.29
N PHE A 378 -0.28 1.69 -14.23
CA PHE A 378 -0.68 1.78 -15.62
C PHE A 378 -1.98 0.97 -15.81
N TRP A 379 -2.88 1.47 -16.66
CA TRP A 379 -4.20 0.87 -16.86
C TRP A 379 -4.14 -0.63 -17.19
N PHE A 380 -3.24 -1.03 -18.08
CA PHE A 380 -3.11 -2.43 -18.47
C PHE A 380 -2.86 -3.36 -17.27
N SER A 381 -2.00 -2.93 -16.34
CA SER A 381 -1.58 -3.77 -15.23
C SER A 381 -2.68 -3.96 -14.18
N TRP A 382 -3.57 -2.99 -14.03
CA TRP A 382 -4.75 -3.11 -13.18
C TRP A 382 -5.86 -3.90 -13.89
N ALA A 383 -6.19 -3.52 -15.13
CA ALA A 383 -7.28 -4.09 -15.89
C ALA A 383 -7.11 -5.60 -16.16
N ALA A 384 -5.86 -6.10 -16.18
CA ALA A 384 -5.58 -7.53 -16.30
C ALA A 384 -6.12 -8.36 -15.13
N PHE A 385 -6.12 -7.78 -13.92
CA PHE A 385 -6.59 -8.45 -12.70
C PHE A 385 -8.03 -8.06 -12.33
N LYS A 386 -8.48 -6.86 -12.70
CA LYS A 386 -9.78 -6.28 -12.36
C LYS A 386 -10.48 -5.71 -13.61
N PRO A 387 -10.85 -6.56 -14.59
CA PRO A 387 -11.40 -6.08 -15.88
C PRO A 387 -12.76 -5.40 -15.77
N GLY A 388 -13.49 -5.60 -14.66
CA GLY A 388 -14.79 -4.95 -14.38
C GLY A 388 -14.69 -3.56 -13.74
N THR A 389 -13.50 -2.98 -13.65
CA THR A 389 -13.28 -1.69 -13.00
C THR A 389 -14.08 -0.56 -13.67
N ARG A 390 -14.84 0.20 -12.88
CA ARG A 390 -15.47 1.45 -13.30
C ARG A 390 -14.41 2.52 -13.53
N ILE A 391 -14.49 3.23 -14.63
CA ILE A 391 -13.63 4.40 -14.90
C ILE A 391 -14.40 5.65 -14.56
N PHE A 392 -13.79 6.49 -13.72
CA PHE A 392 -14.32 7.84 -13.46
C PHE A 392 -14.06 8.74 -14.68
N ASN A 393 -15.15 9.37 -15.19
CA ASN A 393 -15.15 10.18 -16.42
C ASN A 393 -15.50 11.64 -16.12
#